data_54f3d1fe09667b0bfa8d6017bc47f59d
#
_entry.id   54f3d1fe09667b0bfa8d6017bc47f59d
#
_cell.length_a   1.000
_cell.length_b   1.000
_cell.length_c   1.000
_cell.angle_alpha   90.00
_cell.angle_beta   90.00
_cell.angle_gamma   90.00
#
_symmetry.space_group_name_H-M   'P 1'
#
loop_
_entity.id
_entity.type
_entity.pdbx_description
1 polymer ?
#
loop_
_entity_poly.entity_id
_entity_poly.type
_entity_poly.pdbx_seq_one_letter_code
_entity_poly.pdbx_strand_id
1 'polypeptide(L)'
;LFCERIFGPSKDWECHCGKYKKIRYKGVVCDRCGVEVTKASVRRERMGHIDLAAPVSHIWYFKGIPSRMGLILDLSPRTLEKVLYFASYIVLDKGETNLQYKQVLSEQEYQDAREAWGNNFRVGMGAEAIQELLQAIDLEKEYV
;
A
#
# COMPACT_ATOMS: atom_id res chain seq x y z
N LEU A 1 8.73 2.92 15.52
CA LEU A 1 9.86 2.05 15.95
C LEU A 1 10.40 2.40 17.33
N PHE A 2 10.25 3.64 17.75
CA PHE A 2 10.74 4.08 19.07
C PHE A 2 9.69 3.98 20.18
N CYS A 3 8.46 3.59 19.85
CA CYS A 3 7.38 3.50 20.83
C CYS A 3 7.62 2.34 21.82
N GLU A 4 7.83 2.65 23.08
CA GLU A 4 8.04 1.65 24.11
C GLU A 4 6.75 0.95 24.56
N ARG A 5 5.58 1.57 24.35
CA ARG A 5 4.28 0.94 24.63
C ARG A 5 3.99 -0.21 23.69
N ILE A 6 4.33 -0.07 22.41
CA ILE A 6 4.11 -1.08 21.39
C ILE A 6 5.23 -2.13 21.43
N PHE A 7 6.47 -1.69 21.36
CA PHE A 7 7.62 -2.57 21.15
C PHE A 7 8.29 -3.02 22.46
N GLY A 8 8.02 -2.36 23.57
CA GLY A 8 8.61 -2.68 24.86
C GLY A 8 9.68 -1.66 25.31
N PRO A 9 10.21 -1.84 26.53
CA PRO A 9 11.13 -0.90 27.13
C PRO A 9 12.49 -0.89 26.43
N SER A 10 13.19 0.24 26.51
CA SER A 10 14.56 0.39 26.01
C SER A 10 15.62 -0.22 26.94
N LYS A 11 15.30 -0.36 28.22
CA LYS A 11 16.16 -0.98 29.24
C LYS A 11 15.44 -2.16 29.90
N ASP A 12 16.21 -3.20 30.23
CA ASP A 12 15.67 -4.40 30.88
C ASP A 12 15.00 -4.05 32.21
N TRP A 13 13.79 -4.58 32.40
CA TRP A 13 13.04 -4.49 33.64
C TRP A 13 12.78 -3.05 34.12
N GLU A 14 12.71 -2.10 33.22
CA GLU A 14 12.47 -0.70 33.53
C GLU A 14 11.39 -0.12 32.61
N CYS A 15 10.37 0.53 33.19
CA CYS A 15 9.41 1.28 32.39
C CYS A 15 9.98 2.64 31.97
N HIS A 16 9.32 3.31 31.03
CA HIS A 16 9.82 4.59 30.50
C HIS A 16 9.93 5.69 31.56
N CYS A 17 8.94 5.84 32.42
CA CYS A 17 8.93 6.88 33.45
C CYS A 17 9.79 6.54 34.68
N GLY A 18 10.31 5.33 34.79
CA GLY A 18 11.14 4.88 35.90
C GLY A 18 10.40 4.50 37.18
N LYS A 19 9.07 4.47 37.20
CA LYS A 19 8.28 4.02 38.35
C LYS A 19 8.59 2.57 38.74
N TYR A 20 8.77 1.71 37.75
CA TYR A 20 9.14 0.29 37.91
C TYR A 20 10.51 0.06 37.30
N LYS A 21 11.48 -0.41 38.10
CA LYS A 21 12.88 -0.59 37.71
C LYS A 21 13.48 -1.94 38.11
N LYS A 22 12.66 -2.87 38.57
CA LYS A 22 13.18 -4.15 39.09
C LYS A 22 12.46 -5.33 38.46
N ILE A 23 13.18 -6.46 38.35
CA ILE A 23 12.68 -7.74 37.81
C ILE A 23 11.45 -8.26 38.56
N ARG A 24 11.28 -7.92 39.83
CA ARG A 24 10.11 -8.31 40.63
C ARG A 24 8.78 -7.81 40.03
N TYR A 25 8.84 -6.77 39.23
CA TYR A 25 7.68 -6.19 38.52
C TYR A 25 7.46 -6.76 37.13
N LYS A 26 8.13 -7.86 36.78
CA LYS A 26 8.01 -8.52 35.48
C LYS A 26 6.54 -8.67 35.08
N GLY A 27 6.22 -8.26 33.85
CA GLY A 27 4.89 -8.37 33.25
C GLY A 27 3.90 -7.29 33.68
N VAL A 28 4.27 -6.41 34.59
CA VAL A 28 3.44 -5.27 35.00
C VAL A 28 3.47 -4.20 33.90
N VAL A 29 2.28 -3.74 33.50
CA VAL A 29 2.15 -2.58 32.61
C VAL A 29 2.06 -1.33 33.51
N CYS A 30 2.99 -0.39 33.32
CA CYS A 30 3.02 0.83 34.11
C CYS A 30 1.75 1.65 33.91
N ASP A 31 1.06 1.95 34.99
CA ASP A 31 -0.14 2.80 34.99
C ASP A 31 0.11 4.25 34.58
N ARG A 32 1.36 4.74 34.73
CA ARG A 32 1.75 6.10 34.37
C ARG A 32 2.18 6.24 32.90
N CYS A 33 3.07 5.37 32.41
CA CYS A 33 3.62 5.48 31.06
C CYS A 33 3.14 4.40 30.08
N GLY A 34 2.44 3.37 30.57
CA GLY A 34 1.90 2.28 29.74
C GLY A 34 2.93 1.31 29.18
N VAL A 35 4.18 1.37 29.62
CA VAL A 35 5.26 0.49 29.20
C VAL A 35 5.29 -0.77 30.08
N GLU A 36 5.32 -1.94 29.46
CA GLU A 36 5.44 -3.22 30.16
C GLU A 36 6.86 -3.41 30.70
N VAL A 37 6.97 -3.89 31.92
CA VAL A 37 8.25 -4.23 32.57
C VAL A 37 8.70 -5.61 32.08
N THR A 38 9.59 -5.62 31.10
CA THR A 38 10.14 -6.81 30.48
C THR A 38 11.55 -6.57 29.97
N LYS A 39 12.15 -7.56 29.34
CA LYS A 39 13.48 -7.40 28.73
C LYS A 39 13.40 -6.51 27.49
N ALA A 40 14.42 -5.68 27.28
CA ALA A 40 14.54 -4.84 26.08
C ALA A 40 14.63 -5.65 24.77
N SER A 41 15.03 -6.92 24.82
CA SER A 41 15.07 -7.82 23.67
C SER A 41 13.72 -8.04 22.97
N VAL A 42 12.59 -7.85 23.70
CA VAL A 42 11.25 -7.96 23.10
C VAL A 42 11.00 -6.93 21.99
N ARG A 43 11.75 -5.85 21.98
CA ARG A 43 11.69 -4.84 20.90
C ARG A 43 12.09 -5.39 19.53
N ARG A 44 12.83 -6.50 19.49
CA ARG A 44 13.21 -7.21 18.27
C ARG A 44 12.23 -8.30 17.88
N GLU A 45 11.30 -8.65 18.75
CA GLU A 45 10.33 -9.73 18.55
C GLU A 45 8.94 -9.21 18.26
N ARG A 46 8.55 -8.09 18.88
CA ARG A 46 7.22 -7.52 18.74
C ARG A 46 7.03 -6.86 17.38
N MET A 47 5.90 -7.16 16.78
CA MET A 47 5.47 -6.57 15.50
C MET A 47 4.55 -5.39 15.74
N GLY A 48 4.68 -4.39 14.90
CA GLY A 48 3.75 -3.27 14.81
C GLY A 48 3.31 -3.09 13.36
N HIS A 49 2.35 -2.23 13.12
CA HIS A 49 1.90 -1.90 11.78
C HIS A 49 1.61 -0.40 11.65
N ILE A 50 1.61 0.06 10.41
CA ILE A 50 1.19 1.40 10.02
C ILE A 50 0.16 1.22 8.91
N ASP A 51 -1.05 1.71 9.13
CA ASP A 51 -2.07 1.73 8.10
C ASP A 51 -1.75 2.81 7.08
N LEU A 52 -1.71 2.43 5.81
CA LEU A 52 -1.42 3.36 4.73
C LEU A 52 -2.69 4.13 4.35
N ALA A 53 -2.54 5.41 4.03
CA ALA A 53 -3.64 6.25 3.56
C ALA A 53 -4.13 5.89 2.16
N ALA A 54 -3.26 5.27 1.36
CA ALA A 54 -3.54 4.80 0.00
C ALA A 54 -2.81 3.49 -0.28
N PRO A 55 -3.30 2.65 -1.21
CA PRO A 55 -2.61 1.43 -1.61
C PRO A 55 -1.21 1.72 -2.17
N VAL A 56 -0.30 0.77 -1.96
CA VAL A 56 1.07 0.81 -2.47
C VAL A 56 1.38 -0.50 -3.17
N SER A 57 1.99 -0.44 -4.35
CA SER A 57 2.41 -1.62 -5.10
C SER A 57 3.69 -2.21 -4.52
N HIS A 58 3.72 -3.53 -4.35
CA HIS A 58 4.91 -4.24 -3.90
C HIS A 58 5.92 -4.31 -5.05
N ILE A 59 7.15 -3.86 -4.78
CA ILE A 59 8.22 -3.74 -5.77
C ILE A 59 8.58 -5.09 -6.44
N TRP A 60 8.47 -6.21 -5.73
CA TRP A 60 8.78 -7.53 -6.26
C TRP A 60 7.87 -7.93 -7.43
N TYR A 61 6.61 -7.51 -7.37
CA TYR A 61 5.63 -7.82 -8.42
C TYR A 61 5.62 -6.81 -9.56
N PHE A 62 6.12 -5.60 -9.28
CA PHE A 62 6.22 -4.53 -10.27
C PHE A 62 7.55 -4.55 -11.03
N LYS A 63 8.70 -4.50 -10.33
CA LYS A 63 10.05 -4.42 -10.93
C LYS A 63 10.74 -5.77 -11.13
N GLY A 64 10.08 -6.88 -10.90
CA GLY A 64 10.60 -8.19 -11.26
C GLY A 64 10.80 -8.32 -12.78
N ILE A 65 11.68 -9.22 -13.20
CA ILE A 65 11.87 -9.55 -14.60
C ILE A 65 11.52 -11.04 -14.79
N PRO A 66 10.39 -11.35 -15.46
CA PRO A 66 9.35 -10.45 -15.97
C PRO A 66 8.49 -9.84 -14.85
N SER A 67 7.89 -8.66 -15.10
CA SER A 67 6.93 -8.04 -14.19
C SER A 67 5.68 -8.91 -14.05
N ARG A 68 5.40 -9.40 -12.84
CA ARG A 68 4.22 -10.24 -12.60
C ARG A 68 2.92 -9.48 -12.81
N MET A 69 2.86 -8.23 -12.34
CA MET A 69 1.69 -7.36 -12.55
C MET A 69 1.51 -7.04 -14.04
N GLY A 70 2.61 -6.78 -14.75
CA GLY A 70 2.57 -6.53 -16.18
C GLY A 70 2.04 -7.70 -16.99
N LEU A 71 2.44 -8.92 -16.66
CA LEU A 71 1.96 -10.13 -17.32
C LEU A 71 0.47 -10.38 -17.09
N ILE A 72 0.00 -10.28 -15.85
CA ILE A 72 -1.40 -10.53 -15.50
C ILE A 72 -2.33 -9.48 -16.13
N LEU A 73 -1.89 -8.22 -16.14
CA LEU A 73 -2.69 -7.12 -16.68
C LEU A 73 -2.51 -6.90 -18.18
N ASP A 74 -1.58 -7.61 -18.81
CA ASP A 74 -1.15 -7.37 -20.20
C ASP A 74 -0.72 -5.92 -20.43
N LEU A 75 0.08 -5.41 -19.50
CA LEU A 75 0.63 -4.06 -19.54
C LEU A 75 2.16 -4.09 -19.58
N SER A 76 2.74 -3.24 -20.43
CA SER A 76 4.20 -3.11 -20.44
C SER A 76 4.74 -2.51 -19.13
N PRO A 77 5.98 -2.86 -18.72
CA PRO A 77 6.59 -2.26 -17.54
C PRO A 77 6.64 -0.73 -17.57
N ARG A 78 6.84 -0.14 -18.75
CA ARG A 78 6.83 1.33 -18.95
C ARG A 78 5.45 1.93 -18.71
N THR A 79 4.40 1.25 -19.15
CA THR A 79 3.01 1.66 -18.93
C THR A 79 2.67 1.62 -17.44
N LEU A 80 3.01 0.51 -16.75
CA LEU A 80 2.83 0.38 -15.31
C LEU A 80 3.57 1.49 -14.54
N GLU A 81 4.81 1.77 -14.93
CA GLU A 81 5.61 2.82 -14.28
C GLU A 81 4.95 4.19 -14.39
N LYS A 82 4.47 4.56 -15.58
CA LYS A 82 3.77 5.83 -15.78
C LYS A 82 2.52 5.96 -14.91
N VAL A 83 1.75 4.90 -14.76
CA VAL A 83 0.52 4.91 -13.96
C VAL A 83 0.85 4.91 -12.47
N LEU A 84 1.75 4.06 -12.01
CA LEU A 84 2.13 3.94 -10.59
C LEU A 84 2.79 5.19 -10.03
N TYR A 85 3.57 5.90 -10.85
CA TYR A 85 4.25 7.14 -10.45
C TYR A 85 3.48 8.42 -10.79
N PHE A 86 2.17 8.31 -11.06
CA PHE A 86 1.28 9.45 -11.33
C PHE A 86 1.66 10.30 -12.53
N ALA A 87 2.33 9.72 -13.52
CA ALA A 87 2.68 10.41 -14.77
C ALA A 87 1.56 10.36 -15.82
N SER A 88 0.69 9.38 -15.76
CA SER A 88 -0.40 9.18 -16.73
C SER A 88 -1.62 8.54 -16.06
N TYR A 89 -2.79 8.77 -16.66
CA TYR A 89 -4.03 8.10 -16.29
C TYR A 89 -4.16 6.75 -16.99
N ILE A 90 -4.92 5.84 -16.39
CA ILE A 90 -5.34 4.59 -17.03
C ILE A 90 -6.85 4.47 -17.01
N VAL A 91 -7.45 4.05 -18.13
CA VAL A 91 -8.89 3.89 -18.26
C VAL A 91 -9.32 2.63 -17.50
N LEU A 92 -10.15 2.83 -16.46
CA LEU A 92 -10.73 1.78 -15.64
C LEU A 92 -12.09 1.32 -16.19
N ASP A 93 -12.85 2.25 -16.71
CA ASP A 93 -14.12 2.00 -17.38
C ASP A 93 -14.25 2.94 -18.58
N LYS A 94 -14.39 2.37 -19.76
CA LYS A 94 -14.52 3.14 -21.00
C LYS A 94 -15.90 3.77 -21.17
N GLY A 95 -16.94 3.24 -20.49
CA GLY A 95 -18.31 3.66 -20.69
C GLY A 95 -18.74 3.62 -22.16
N GLU A 96 -19.48 4.66 -22.58
CA GLU A 96 -19.93 4.85 -23.97
C GLU A 96 -19.01 5.78 -24.78
N THR A 97 -17.70 5.62 -24.60
CA THR A 97 -16.70 6.44 -25.29
C THR A 97 -15.92 5.60 -26.31
N ASN A 98 -15.13 6.27 -27.14
CA ASN A 98 -14.22 5.58 -28.08
C ASN A 98 -12.89 5.13 -27.43
N LEU A 99 -12.73 5.35 -26.12
CA LEU A 99 -11.57 4.92 -25.37
C LEU A 99 -11.51 3.39 -25.25
N GLN A 100 -10.31 2.87 -25.04
CA GLN A 100 -10.11 1.45 -24.81
C GLN A 100 -9.90 1.17 -23.31
N TYR A 101 -10.35 0.01 -22.86
CA TYR A 101 -10.07 -0.47 -21.51
C TYR A 101 -8.56 -0.61 -21.30
N LYS A 102 -8.05 -0.15 -20.18
CA LYS A 102 -6.61 -0.08 -19.84
C LYS A 102 -5.79 0.86 -20.75
N GLN A 103 -6.42 1.73 -21.53
CA GLN A 103 -5.71 2.75 -22.29
C GLN A 103 -5.03 3.75 -21.35
N VAL A 104 -3.80 4.11 -21.65
CA VAL A 104 -3.06 5.13 -20.91
C VAL A 104 -3.26 6.49 -21.58
N LEU A 105 -3.64 7.46 -20.78
CA LEU A 105 -3.88 8.84 -21.22
C LEU A 105 -2.90 9.78 -20.54
N SER A 106 -2.34 10.70 -21.32
CA SER A 106 -1.64 11.86 -20.78
C SER A 106 -2.63 12.85 -20.16
N GLU A 107 -2.14 13.84 -19.43
CA GLU A 107 -2.99 14.89 -18.86
C GLU A 107 -3.83 15.60 -19.95
N GLN A 108 -3.21 15.92 -21.09
CA GLN A 108 -3.91 16.58 -22.20
C GLN A 108 -5.00 15.69 -22.80
N GLU A 109 -4.68 14.43 -23.10
CA GLU A 109 -5.66 13.47 -23.64
C GLU A 109 -6.81 13.20 -22.67
N TYR A 110 -6.55 13.24 -21.37
CA TYR A 110 -7.58 13.13 -20.34
C TYR A 110 -8.52 14.37 -20.36
N GLN A 111 -7.97 15.57 -20.45
CA GLN A 111 -8.76 16.80 -20.53
C GLN A 111 -9.62 16.81 -21.80
N ASP A 112 -9.04 16.47 -22.94
CA ASP A 112 -9.74 16.39 -24.23
C ASP A 112 -10.88 15.35 -24.16
N ALA A 113 -10.65 14.20 -23.56
CA ALA A 113 -11.66 13.15 -23.37
C ALA A 113 -12.78 13.64 -22.43
N ARG A 114 -12.42 14.37 -21.37
CA ARG A 114 -13.39 14.92 -20.43
C ARG A 114 -14.27 16.00 -21.04
N GLU A 115 -13.70 16.83 -21.90
CA GLU A 115 -14.47 17.83 -22.67
C GLU A 115 -15.43 17.16 -23.67
N ALA A 116 -15.00 16.06 -24.31
CA ALA A 116 -15.79 15.36 -25.31
C ALA A 116 -16.92 14.52 -24.71
N TRP A 117 -16.68 13.81 -23.60
CA TRP A 117 -17.62 12.80 -23.05
C TRP A 117 -18.02 13.04 -21.59
N GLY A 118 -17.52 14.11 -20.95
CA GLY A 118 -17.86 14.42 -19.55
C GLY A 118 -17.49 13.31 -18.58
N ASN A 119 -18.46 12.82 -17.83
CA ASN A 119 -18.30 11.76 -16.81
C ASN A 119 -18.69 10.36 -17.30
N ASN A 120 -18.81 10.14 -18.60
CA ASN A 120 -19.23 8.86 -19.18
C ASN A 120 -18.15 7.76 -19.15
N PHE A 121 -16.97 8.08 -18.66
CA PHE A 121 -15.87 7.14 -18.49
C PHE A 121 -15.20 7.35 -17.14
N ARG A 122 -14.41 6.37 -16.71
CA ARG A 122 -13.67 6.43 -15.45
C ARG A 122 -12.20 6.10 -15.67
N VAL A 123 -11.34 6.93 -15.10
CA VAL A 123 -9.88 6.76 -15.12
C VAL A 123 -9.33 6.77 -13.69
N GLY A 124 -8.12 6.28 -13.53
CA GLY A 124 -7.41 6.33 -12.27
C GLY A 124 -5.93 6.52 -12.46
N MET A 125 -5.24 6.77 -11.37
CA MET A 125 -3.78 6.88 -11.28
C MET A 125 -3.25 6.13 -10.08
N GLY A 126 -1.98 5.80 -10.11
CA GLY A 126 -1.26 5.22 -8.97
C GLY A 126 -1.61 3.77 -8.70
N ALA A 127 -1.17 3.27 -7.54
CA ALA A 127 -1.37 1.88 -7.15
C ALA A 127 -2.83 1.51 -6.93
N GLU A 128 -3.68 2.47 -6.56
CA GLU A 128 -5.12 2.25 -6.38
C GLU A 128 -5.79 1.82 -7.69
N ALA A 129 -5.45 2.49 -8.81
CA ALA A 129 -5.95 2.13 -10.13
C ALA A 129 -5.50 0.72 -10.55
N ILE A 130 -4.24 0.38 -10.32
CA ILE A 130 -3.72 -0.96 -10.60
C ILE A 130 -4.37 -2.03 -9.71
N GLN A 131 -4.62 -1.73 -8.45
CA GLN A 131 -5.34 -2.63 -7.54
C GLN A 131 -6.75 -2.91 -8.06
N GLU A 132 -7.46 -1.91 -8.49
CA GLU A 132 -8.81 -2.07 -9.06
C GLU A 132 -8.81 -2.93 -10.32
N LEU A 133 -7.85 -2.73 -11.22
CA LEU A 133 -7.68 -3.57 -12.41
C LEU A 133 -7.40 -5.04 -12.06
N LEU A 134 -6.57 -5.29 -11.04
CA LEU A 134 -6.27 -6.65 -10.56
C LEU A 134 -7.50 -7.30 -9.91
N GLN A 135 -8.27 -6.57 -9.15
CA GLN A 135 -9.51 -7.07 -8.51
C GLN A 135 -10.62 -7.38 -9.52
N ALA A 136 -10.61 -6.70 -10.67
CA ALA A 136 -11.57 -6.92 -11.74
C ALA A 136 -11.31 -8.18 -12.59
N ILE A 137 -10.17 -8.84 -12.40
CA ILE A 137 -9.82 -10.07 -13.14
C ILE A 137 -10.66 -11.24 -12.63
N ASP A 138 -11.36 -11.89 -13.57
CA ASP A 138 -12.06 -13.13 -13.33
C ASP A 138 -11.16 -14.31 -13.74
N LEU A 139 -10.54 -14.96 -12.76
CA LEU A 139 -9.57 -16.02 -13.00
C LEU A 139 -10.17 -17.24 -13.73
N GLU A 140 -11.47 -17.50 -13.54
CA GLU A 140 -12.12 -18.62 -14.22
C GLU A 140 -12.29 -18.37 -15.73
N LYS A 141 -12.50 -17.11 -16.11
CA LYS A 141 -12.58 -16.71 -17.53
C LYS A 141 -11.23 -16.60 -18.21
N GLU A 142 -10.20 -16.21 -17.45
CA GLU A 142 -8.84 -16.10 -17.99
C GLU A 142 -8.13 -17.46 -18.10
N TYR A 143 -8.63 -18.48 -17.39
CA TYR A 143 -8.10 -19.84 -17.45
C TYR A 143 -8.81 -20.64 -18.55
N VAL A 144 -8.46 -20.37 -19.81
CA VAL A 144 -8.93 -21.12 -21.00
C VAL A 144 -7.78 -21.71 -21.79
#